data_fcb19e3491aec22fb833a4c3e98f630f
#
_entry.id   fcb19e3491aec22fb833a4c3e98f630f
#
_cell.length_a   1.000
_cell.length_b   1.000
_cell.length_c   1.000
_cell.angle_alpha   90.00
_cell.angle_beta   90.00
_cell.angle_gamma   90.00
#
_symmetry.space_group_name_H-M   'P 1'
#
loop_
_entity.id
_entity.type
_entity.pdbx_description
1 polymer ?
#
loop_
_entity_poly.entity_id
_entity_poly.type
_entity_poly.pdbx_seq_one_letter_code
_entity_poly.pdbx_strand_id
1 'polypeptide(L)'
;PPTTLMVVDHLRFTSTVRLLTSQRLEETEFQKGRWVILSTLVINPNKKRFTKTVVSYTLITIFFFAFSRIYESFSFGETSVHMHYLFAVPLVGGIILAILLKVLPYFSRLSLNLWNSAVAIVTTGTLFRGIVNLSGRSTTLDVSYWYVGISFAILAILSIFINPLLTNKRTKVIEG
;
A
#
# COMPACT_ATOMS: atom_id res chain seq x y z
N PRO A 1 49.33 -40.24 36.84
CA PRO A 1 48.75 -39.24 37.74
C PRO A 1 47.39 -38.78 37.22
N PRO A 2 46.32 -39.03 38.00
CA PRO A 2 44.92 -38.77 37.52
C PRO A 2 44.56 -37.27 37.52
N THR A 3 45.38 -36.40 38.03
CA THR A 3 45.13 -34.95 38.16
C THR A 3 45.18 -34.18 36.84
N THR A 4 45.94 -34.62 35.86
CA THR A 4 46.11 -33.91 34.57
C THR A 4 44.87 -34.06 33.68
N LEU A 5 44.23 -35.22 33.69
CA LEU A 5 43.01 -35.48 32.92
C LEU A 5 41.80 -34.65 33.45
N MET A 6 41.71 -34.52 34.75
CA MET A 6 40.65 -33.76 35.41
C MET A 6 40.70 -32.25 35.14
N VAL A 7 41.92 -31.70 35.03
CA VAL A 7 42.15 -30.28 34.68
C VAL A 7 41.82 -29.99 33.19
N VAL A 8 42.15 -30.92 32.30
CA VAL A 8 41.84 -30.77 30.87
C VAL A 8 40.33 -30.80 30.59
N ASP A 9 39.60 -31.69 31.29
CA ASP A 9 38.16 -31.77 31.18
C ASP A 9 37.48 -30.52 31.74
N HIS A 10 37.98 -29.98 32.84
CA HIS A 10 37.43 -28.75 33.41
C HIS A 10 37.67 -27.54 32.49
N LEU A 11 38.81 -27.45 31.83
CA LEU A 11 39.13 -26.40 30.89
C LEU A 11 38.28 -26.53 29.58
N ARG A 12 38.06 -27.74 29.12
CA ARG A 12 37.14 -28.00 27.99
C ARG A 12 35.72 -27.63 28.33
N PHE A 13 35.24 -28.02 29.49
CA PHE A 13 33.89 -27.69 29.95
C PHE A 13 33.67 -26.18 30.07
N THR A 14 34.60 -25.46 30.68
CA THR A 14 34.54 -23.99 30.81
C THR A 14 34.62 -23.26 29.46
N SER A 15 35.43 -23.76 28.52
CA SER A 15 35.48 -23.18 27.17
C SER A 15 34.15 -23.41 26.40
N THR A 16 33.59 -24.62 26.49
CA THR A 16 32.31 -24.94 25.86
C THR A 16 31.17 -24.11 26.44
N VAL A 17 31.10 -23.98 27.77
CA VAL A 17 30.06 -23.14 28.44
C VAL A 17 30.25 -21.68 28.03
N ARG A 18 31.46 -21.17 27.90
CA ARG A 18 31.70 -19.78 27.47
C ARG A 18 31.27 -19.56 26.02
N LEU A 19 31.54 -20.51 25.12
CA LEU A 19 31.08 -20.44 23.73
C LEU A 19 29.55 -20.48 23.62
N LEU A 20 28.88 -21.36 24.37
CA LEU A 20 27.41 -21.43 24.40
C LEU A 20 26.78 -20.16 24.98
N THR A 21 27.42 -19.56 25.98
CA THR A 21 26.96 -18.31 26.57
C THR A 21 27.13 -17.13 25.61
N SER A 22 28.26 -17.06 24.87
CA SER A 22 28.47 -16.01 23.87
C SER A 22 27.49 -16.12 22.70
N GLN A 23 27.25 -17.33 22.18
CA GLN A 23 26.25 -17.56 21.14
C GLN A 23 24.84 -17.16 21.59
N ARG A 24 24.47 -17.50 22.82
CA ARG A 24 23.16 -17.12 23.38
C ARG A 24 23.05 -15.59 23.56
N LEU A 25 24.11 -14.91 23.94
CA LEU A 25 24.12 -13.45 24.02
C LEU A 25 23.99 -12.79 22.65
N GLU A 26 24.69 -13.30 21.64
CA GLU A 26 24.55 -12.81 20.26
C GLU A 26 23.13 -13.02 19.72
N GLU A 27 22.52 -14.18 19.95
CA GLU A 27 21.13 -14.43 19.57
C GLU A 27 20.15 -13.48 20.27
N THR A 28 20.36 -13.20 21.57
CA THR A 28 19.49 -12.27 22.31
C THR A 28 19.64 -10.84 21.85
N GLU A 29 20.86 -10.38 21.55
CA GLU A 29 21.11 -9.05 21.00
C GLU A 29 20.54 -8.93 19.55
N PHE A 30 20.68 -9.97 18.73
CA PHE A 30 20.08 -10.01 17.39
C PHE A 30 18.56 -9.98 17.45
N GLN A 31 17.94 -10.75 18.36
CA GLN A 31 16.48 -10.72 18.58
C GLN A 31 16.04 -9.35 19.09
N LYS A 32 16.76 -8.76 20.05
CA LYS A 32 16.47 -7.43 20.59
C LYS A 32 16.58 -6.35 19.50
N GLY A 33 17.61 -6.41 18.65
CA GLY A 33 17.76 -5.54 17.50
C GLY A 33 16.59 -5.67 16.52
N ARG A 34 16.14 -6.89 16.22
CA ARG A 34 14.94 -7.14 15.39
C ARG A 34 13.68 -6.57 16.01
N TRP A 35 13.48 -6.74 17.33
CA TRP A 35 12.33 -6.17 18.02
C TRP A 35 12.35 -4.65 18.05
N VAL A 36 13.52 -4.02 18.20
CA VAL A 36 13.67 -2.57 18.12
C VAL A 36 13.34 -2.07 16.72
N ILE A 37 13.85 -2.72 15.68
CA ILE A 37 13.54 -2.38 14.28
C ILE A 37 12.04 -2.60 14.01
N LEU A 38 11.48 -3.72 14.45
CA LEU A 38 10.06 -4.01 14.32
C LEU A 38 9.19 -3.04 15.12
N SER A 39 9.60 -2.65 16.35
CA SER A 39 8.85 -1.67 17.14
C SER A 39 8.97 -0.26 16.59
N THR A 40 10.11 0.10 15.99
CA THR A 40 10.26 1.37 15.26
C THR A 40 9.44 1.35 13.95
N LEU A 41 9.26 0.19 13.32
CA LEU A 41 8.34 -0.03 12.20
C LEU A 41 6.86 -0.13 12.62
N VAL A 42 6.58 -0.46 13.87
CA VAL A 42 5.23 -0.52 14.49
C VAL A 42 4.79 0.85 15.06
N ILE A 43 5.45 1.95 14.68
CA ILE A 43 4.84 3.25 14.88
C ILE A 43 3.55 3.30 14.05
N ASN A 44 2.46 2.85 14.66
CA ASN A 44 1.08 3.00 14.21
C ASN A 44 0.91 2.68 12.70
N PRO A 45 0.73 1.40 12.31
CA PRO A 45 0.71 0.97 10.90
C PRO A 45 -0.36 1.70 10.09
N ASN A 46 -1.44 2.15 10.73
CA ASN A 46 -2.50 2.92 10.10
C ASN A 46 -2.06 4.35 9.76
N LYS A 47 -1.28 5.01 10.65
CA LYS A 47 -0.81 6.37 10.43
C LYS A 47 0.22 6.43 9.28
N LYS A 48 1.14 5.45 9.20
CA LYS A 48 2.09 5.36 8.08
C LYS A 48 1.41 5.06 6.74
N ARG A 49 0.40 4.18 6.72
CA ARG A 49 -0.37 3.88 5.51
C ARG A 49 -1.14 5.10 5.03
N PHE A 50 -1.82 5.78 5.94
CA PHE A 50 -2.55 7.01 5.65
C PHE A 50 -1.64 8.08 5.03
N THR A 51 -0.53 8.41 5.68
CA THR A 51 0.42 9.42 5.17
C THR A 51 0.99 9.02 3.81
N LYS A 52 1.41 7.76 3.64
CA LYS A 52 1.92 7.28 2.34
C LYS A 52 0.89 7.40 1.23
N THR A 53 -0.36 7.04 1.51
CA THR A 53 -1.47 7.14 0.54
C THR A 53 -1.72 8.60 0.17
N VAL A 54 -1.85 9.48 1.15
CA VAL A 54 -2.08 10.92 0.91
C VAL A 54 -0.95 11.53 0.07
N VAL A 55 0.30 11.27 0.43
CA VAL A 55 1.46 11.77 -0.34
C VAL A 55 1.45 11.24 -1.78
N SER A 56 1.20 9.93 -1.98
CA SER A 56 1.14 9.35 -3.32
C SER A 56 0.05 9.98 -4.18
N TYR A 57 -1.16 10.13 -3.65
CA TYR A 57 -2.27 10.73 -4.40
C TYR A 57 -2.05 12.22 -4.67
N THR A 58 -1.45 12.95 -3.73
CA THR A 58 -1.08 14.36 -3.93
C THR A 58 -0.06 14.50 -5.06
N LEU A 59 0.99 13.66 -5.08
CA LEU A 59 1.99 13.66 -6.16
C LEU A 59 1.37 13.35 -7.53
N ILE A 60 0.50 12.32 -7.59
CA ILE A 60 -0.21 11.94 -8.82
C ILE A 60 -1.12 13.10 -9.29
N THR A 61 -1.83 13.74 -8.38
CA THR A 61 -2.70 14.89 -8.70
C THR A 61 -1.90 16.06 -9.25
N ILE A 62 -0.77 16.41 -8.63
CA ILE A 62 0.13 17.47 -9.11
C ILE A 62 0.68 17.11 -10.49
N PHE A 63 1.09 15.86 -10.70
CA PHE A 63 1.57 15.38 -11.99
C PHE A 63 0.52 15.55 -13.09
N PHE A 64 -0.72 15.10 -12.87
CA PHE A 64 -1.79 15.22 -13.86
C PHE A 64 -2.24 16.67 -14.06
N PHE A 65 -2.17 17.49 -13.02
CA PHE A 65 -2.41 18.92 -13.16
C PHE A 65 -1.38 19.58 -14.08
N ALA A 66 -0.08 19.36 -13.85
CA ALA A 66 0.99 19.88 -14.69
C ALA A 66 0.88 19.33 -16.13
N PHE A 67 0.64 18.02 -16.26
CA PHE A 67 0.45 17.35 -17.55
C PHE A 67 -0.71 17.97 -18.35
N SER A 68 -1.86 18.18 -17.69
CA SER A 68 -3.02 18.84 -18.31
C SER A 68 -2.67 20.23 -18.86
N ARG A 69 -1.97 21.04 -18.06
CA ARG A 69 -1.58 22.39 -18.47
C ARG A 69 -0.59 22.42 -19.63
N ILE A 70 0.41 21.54 -19.59
CA ILE A 70 1.39 21.40 -20.66
C ILE A 70 0.69 20.97 -21.96
N TYR A 71 -0.17 19.97 -21.87
CA TYR A 71 -0.86 19.42 -23.05
C TYR A 71 -1.84 20.42 -23.67
N GLU A 72 -2.59 21.16 -22.85
CA GLU A 72 -3.47 22.24 -23.31
C GLU A 72 -2.69 23.36 -24.03
N SER A 73 -1.45 23.68 -23.59
CA SER A 73 -0.63 24.71 -24.23
C SER A 73 -0.17 24.32 -25.64
N PHE A 74 -0.07 23.04 -25.96
CA PHE A 74 0.27 22.53 -27.30
C PHE A 74 -0.95 22.35 -28.20
N SER A 75 -2.16 22.50 -27.70
CA SER A 75 -3.42 22.19 -28.39
C SER A 75 -3.96 23.31 -29.27
N PHE A 76 -3.15 24.35 -29.62
CA PHE A 76 -3.55 25.43 -30.54
C PHE A 76 -4.93 26.08 -30.26
N GLY A 77 -5.34 26.16 -28.99
CA GLY A 77 -6.59 26.77 -28.56
C GLY A 77 -7.79 25.84 -28.45
N GLU A 78 -7.66 24.56 -28.79
CA GLU A 78 -8.67 23.55 -28.51
C GLU A 78 -8.63 23.21 -27.03
N THR A 79 -9.78 23.29 -26.36
CA THR A 79 -9.91 22.93 -24.95
C THR A 79 -10.82 21.72 -24.77
N SER A 80 -10.35 20.73 -24.00
CA SER A 80 -11.15 19.56 -23.62
C SER A 80 -11.48 19.59 -22.13
N VAL A 81 -12.77 19.57 -21.80
CA VAL A 81 -13.23 19.50 -20.41
C VAL A 81 -12.62 18.30 -19.68
N HIS A 82 -12.50 17.16 -20.36
CA HIS A 82 -11.92 15.94 -19.78
C HIS A 82 -10.43 16.10 -19.48
N MET A 83 -9.69 16.82 -20.34
CA MET A 83 -8.28 17.10 -20.13
C MET A 83 -8.09 18.11 -18.99
N HIS A 84 -8.90 19.16 -18.98
CA HIS A 84 -8.84 20.20 -17.96
C HIS A 84 -9.08 19.67 -16.54
N TYR A 85 -10.03 18.74 -16.40
CA TYR A 85 -10.38 18.12 -15.10
C TYR A 85 -9.71 16.76 -14.85
N LEU A 86 -8.70 16.40 -15.66
CA LEU A 86 -8.00 15.12 -15.51
C LEU A 86 -7.44 14.88 -14.08
N PHE A 87 -6.91 15.92 -13.45
CA PHE A 87 -6.38 15.87 -12.09
C PHE A 87 -7.46 15.62 -11.02
N ALA A 88 -8.74 15.92 -11.32
CA ALA A 88 -9.84 15.77 -10.38
C ALA A 88 -10.10 14.29 -10.04
N VAL A 89 -9.88 13.37 -10.97
CA VAL A 89 -10.10 11.92 -10.75
C VAL A 89 -9.21 11.38 -9.64
N PRO A 90 -7.86 11.50 -9.71
CA PRO A 90 -7.00 11.04 -8.61
C PRO A 90 -7.18 11.86 -7.33
N LEU A 91 -7.52 13.15 -7.43
CA LEU A 91 -7.81 13.98 -6.27
C LEU A 91 -9.01 13.44 -5.48
N VAL A 92 -10.16 13.27 -6.15
CA VAL A 92 -11.39 12.76 -5.52
C VAL A 92 -11.19 11.31 -5.04
N GLY A 93 -10.57 10.46 -5.85
CA GLY A 93 -10.25 9.08 -5.49
C GLY A 93 -9.34 9.00 -4.25
N GLY A 94 -8.36 9.89 -4.15
CA GLY A 94 -7.46 10.00 -3.00
C GLY A 94 -8.15 10.51 -1.74
N ILE A 95 -9.04 11.50 -1.86
CA ILE A 95 -9.84 12.02 -0.73
C ILE A 95 -10.76 10.93 -0.18
N ILE A 96 -11.49 10.24 -1.06
CA ILE A 96 -12.38 9.16 -0.65
C ILE A 96 -11.58 8.05 0.07
N LEU A 97 -10.45 7.65 -0.49
CA LEU A 97 -9.59 6.63 0.12
C LEU A 97 -9.04 7.09 1.48
N ALA A 98 -8.64 8.35 1.62
CA ALA A 98 -8.18 8.91 2.88
C ALA A 98 -9.28 8.88 3.96
N ILE A 99 -10.51 9.20 3.58
CA ILE A 99 -11.68 9.12 4.48
C ILE A 99 -11.94 7.66 4.87
N LEU A 100 -11.94 6.73 3.90
CA LEU A 100 -12.14 5.30 4.17
C LEU A 100 -11.07 4.74 5.13
N LEU A 101 -9.80 5.09 4.94
CA LEU A 101 -8.71 4.67 5.82
C LEU A 101 -8.83 5.24 7.24
N LYS A 102 -9.43 6.42 7.38
CA LYS A 102 -9.65 7.05 8.69
C LYS A 102 -10.85 6.45 9.43
N VAL A 103 -11.91 6.12 8.70
CA VAL A 103 -13.19 5.60 9.25
C VAL A 103 -13.12 4.10 9.51
N LEU A 104 -12.43 3.31 8.64
CA LEU A 104 -12.37 1.86 8.76
C LEU A 104 -10.99 1.40 9.23
N PRO A 105 -10.84 0.99 10.52
CA PRO A 105 -9.55 0.55 11.07
C PRO A 105 -9.06 -0.79 10.46
N TYR A 106 -9.93 -1.59 9.87
CA TYR A 106 -9.62 -2.92 9.31
C TYR A 106 -9.52 -2.93 7.77
N PHE A 107 -8.99 -1.87 7.19
CA PHE A 107 -8.84 -1.78 5.74
C PHE A 107 -7.81 -2.80 5.22
N SER A 108 -8.25 -3.78 4.41
CA SER A 108 -7.37 -4.83 3.89
C SER A 108 -6.46 -4.32 2.77
N ARG A 109 -5.33 -5.00 2.57
CA ARG A 109 -4.42 -4.69 1.45
C ARG A 109 -5.09 -4.92 0.09
N LEU A 110 -5.98 -5.91 0.02
CA LEU A 110 -6.74 -6.22 -1.20
C LEU A 110 -7.68 -5.07 -1.56
N SER A 111 -8.44 -4.55 -0.59
CA SER A 111 -9.34 -3.41 -0.81
C SER A 111 -8.59 -2.17 -1.28
N LEU A 112 -7.38 -1.91 -0.72
CA LEU A 112 -6.50 -0.82 -1.17
C LEU A 112 -6.09 -0.98 -2.65
N ASN A 113 -5.66 -2.19 -3.03
CA ASN A 113 -5.22 -2.45 -4.39
C ASN A 113 -6.37 -2.34 -5.40
N LEU A 114 -7.55 -2.87 -5.06
CA LEU A 114 -8.74 -2.76 -5.89
C LEU A 114 -9.17 -1.30 -6.08
N TRP A 115 -9.13 -0.50 -5.01
CA TRP A 115 -9.43 0.92 -5.09
C TRP A 115 -8.44 1.69 -5.97
N ASN A 116 -7.14 1.45 -5.75
CA ASN A 116 -6.09 2.08 -6.57
C ASN A 116 -6.23 1.70 -8.06
N SER A 117 -6.58 0.44 -8.33
CA SER A 117 -6.84 -0.02 -9.71
C SER A 117 -8.06 0.70 -10.31
N ALA A 118 -9.15 0.87 -9.54
CA ALA A 118 -10.33 1.60 -9.99
C ALA A 118 -9.97 3.04 -10.38
N VAL A 119 -9.28 3.77 -9.50
CA VAL A 119 -8.87 5.15 -9.75
C VAL A 119 -7.94 5.24 -10.96
N ALA A 120 -6.97 4.32 -11.09
CA ALA A 120 -6.05 4.29 -12.23
C ALA A 120 -6.79 4.06 -13.55
N ILE A 121 -7.74 3.13 -13.61
CA ILE A 121 -8.53 2.81 -14.80
C ILE A 121 -9.38 4.03 -15.22
N VAL A 122 -10.09 4.66 -14.28
CA VAL A 122 -10.90 5.84 -14.57
C VAL A 122 -10.04 7.02 -15.01
N THR A 123 -8.88 7.23 -14.38
CA THR A 123 -7.93 8.27 -14.78
C THR A 123 -7.43 8.04 -16.22
N THR A 124 -7.09 6.79 -16.55
CA THR A 124 -6.64 6.42 -17.91
C THR A 124 -7.75 6.65 -18.95
N GLY A 125 -8.99 6.27 -18.63
CA GLY A 125 -10.15 6.52 -19.49
C GLY A 125 -10.39 8.01 -19.72
N THR A 126 -10.30 8.83 -18.68
CA THR A 126 -10.44 10.30 -18.76
C THR A 126 -9.32 10.91 -19.60
N LEU A 127 -8.07 10.47 -19.40
CA LEU A 127 -6.92 10.89 -20.17
C LEU A 127 -7.10 10.53 -21.66
N PHE A 128 -7.48 9.30 -21.96
CA PHE A 128 -7.72 8.82 -23.32
C PHE A 128 -8.75 9.67 -24.04
N ARG A 129 -9.90 9.91 -23.40
CA ARG A 129 -10.96 10.77 -23.93
C ARG A 129 -10.47 12.21 -24.12
N GLY A 130 -9.70 12.74 -23.17
CA GLY A 130 -9.10 14.07 -23.25
C GLY A 130 -8.22 14.23 -24.48
N ILE A 131 -7.31 13.29 -24.72
CA ILE A 131 -6.39 13.28 -25.87
C ILE A 131 -7.17 13.19 -27.20
N VAL A 132 -8.15 12.29 -27.29
CA VAL A 132 -8.94 12.11 -28.51
C VAL A 132 -9.77 13.36 -28.83
N ASN A 133 -10.37 13.98 -27.81
CA ASN A 133 -11.13 15.22 -28.00
C ASN A 133 -10.23 16.39 -28.50
N LEU A 134 -9.01 16.50 -27.94
CA LEU A 134 -8.03 17.50 -28.40
C LEU A 134 -7.52 17.25 -29.83
N SER A 135 -7.61 16.00 -30.31
CA SER A 135 -7.33 15.64 -31.72
C SER A 135 -8.48 15.97 -32.68
N GLY A 136 -9.53 16.64 -32.19
CA GLY A 136 -10.72 16.95 -32.99
C GLY A 136 -11.60 15.74 -33.35
N ARG A 137 -11.38 14.60 -32.67
CA ARG A 137 -12.15 13.37 -32.87
C ARG A 137 -13.03 13.09 -31.65
N SER A 138 -14.15 12.43 -31.87
CA SER A 138 -14.99 11.89 -30.81
C SER A 138 -14.81 10.38 -30.70
N THR A 139 -14.84 9.84 -29.47
CA THR A 139 -14.75 8.41 -29.21
C THR A 139 -15.75 8.01 -28.14
N THR A 140 -16.24 6.79 -28.23
CA THR A 140 -17.06 6.13 -27.19
C THR A 140 -16.31 5.00 -26.49
N LEU A 141 -15.05 4.77 -26.87
CA LEU A 141 -14.22 3.69 -26.28
C LEU A 141 -13.88 3.94 -24.82
N ASP A 142 -13.88 5.20 -24.37
CA ASP A 142 -13.70 5.58 -22.98
C ASP A 142 -14.79 5.02 -22.04
N VAL A 143 -16.00 4.76 -22.57
CA VAL A 143 -17.12 4.20 -21.80
C VAL A 143 -16.74 2.85 -21.18
N SER A 144 -15.95 2.04 -21.88
CA SER A 144 -15.47 0.75 -21.35
C SER A 144 -14.61 0.94 -20.09
N TYR A 145 -13.78 1.97 -20.04
CA TYR A 145 -12.95 2.28 -18.87
C TYR A 145 -13.79 2.66 -17.65
N TRP A 146 -14.91 3.38 -17.88
CA TRP A 146 -15.85 3.74 -16.81
C TRP A 146 -16.51 2.50 -16.21
N TYR A 147 -17.01 1.58 -17.03
CA TYR A 147 -17.62 0.33 -16.55
C TYR A 147 -16.63 -0.53 -15.76
N VAL A 148 -15.42 -0.71 -16.27
CA VAL A 148 -14.38 -1.49 -15.59
C VAL A 148 -13.95 -0.80 -14.30
N GLY A 149 -13.72 0.52 -14.32
CA GLY A 149 -13.33 1.29 -13.14
C GLY A 149 -14.39 1.23 -12.02
N ILE A 150 -15.65 1.40 -12.36
CA ILE A 150 -16.77 1.28 -11.40
C ILE A 150 -16.87 -0.14 -10.85
N SER A 151 -16.69 -1.18 -11.68
CA SER A 151 -16.68 -2.57 -11.22
C SER A 151 -15.58 -2.82 -10.18
N PHE A 152 -14.36 -2.33 -10.41
CA PHE A 152 -13.28 -2.42 -9.44
C PHE A 152 -13.55 -1.62 -8.15
N ALA A 153 -14.19 -0.46 -8.24
CA ALA A 153 -14.60 0.31 -7.07
C ALA A 153 -15.64 -0.43 -6.22
N ILE A 154 -16.64 -1.05 -6.87
CA ILE A 154 -17.64 -1.88 -6.19
C ILE A 154 -16.97 -3.07 -5.51
N LEU A 155 -16.06 -3.78 -6.21
CA LEU A 155 -15.30 -4.90 -5.63
C LEU A 155 -14.44 -4.46 -4.44
N ALA A 156 -13.84 -3.27 -4.49
CA ALA A 156 -13.11 -2.71 -3.37
C ALA A 156 -14.01 -2.51 -2.14
N ILE A 157 -15.20 -1.94 -2.33
CA ILE A 157 -16.19 -1.72 -1.27
C ILE A 157 -16.69 -3.06 -0.71
N LEU A 158 -17.06 -4.01 -1.57
CA LEU A 158 -17.49 -5.36 -1.15
C LEU A 158 -16.39 -6.07 -0.35
N SER A 159 -15.14 -5.96 -0.77
CA SER A 159 -13.99 -6.53 -0.05
C SER A 159 -13.84 -5.98 1.36
N ILE A 160 -14.26 -4.74 1.63
CA ILE A 160 -14.26 -4.15 2.98
C ILE A 160 -15.27 -4.84 3.88
N PHE A 161 -16.47 -5.14 3.37
CA PHE A 161 -17.54 -5.78 4.13
C PHE A 161 -17.30 -7.28 4.38
N ILE A 162 -16.67 -7.98 3.44
CA ILE A 162 -16.44 -9.42 3.52
C ILE A 162 -15.31 -9.76 4.52
N ASN A 163 -14.29 -8.93 4.63
CA ASN A 163 -13.11 -9.21 5.47
C ASN A 163 -13.44 -9.46 6.96
N PRO A 164 -14.24 -8.62 7.65
CA PRO A 164 -14.59 -8.86 9.05
C PRO A 164 -15.42 -10.14 9.25
N LEU A 165 -16.26 -10.51 8.26
CA LEU A 165 -17.06 -11.73 8.31
C LEU A 165 -16.22 -13.00 8.24
N LEU A 166 -15.16 -13.00 7.42
CA LEU A 166 -14.23 -14.12 7.29
C LEU A 166 -13.32 -14.27 8.52
N THR A 167 -12.90 -13.17 9.13
CA THR A 167 -12.06 -13.18 10.34
C THR A 167 -12.82 -13.73 11.53
N ASN A 168 -14.09 -13.37 11.69
CA ASN A 168 -14.95 -13.84 12.78
C ASN A 168 -15.28 -15.35 12.67
N LYS A 169 -15.35 -15.91 11.45
CA LYS A 169 -15.49 -17.36 11.26
C LYS A 169 -14.24 -18.16 11.66
N ARG A 170 -13.04 -17.61 11.44
CA ARG A 170 -11.79 -18.32 11.78
C ARG A 170 -11.57 -18.45 13.28
N THR A 171 -11.91 -17.43 14.06
CA THR A 171 -11.81 -17.49 15.54
C THR A 171 -12.75 -18.54 16.13
N LYS A 172 -13.98 -18.68 15.62
CA LYS A 172 -14.94 -19.69 16.11
C LYS A 172 -14.56 -21.14 15.79
N VAL A 173 -13.73 -21.39 14.78
CA VAL A 173 -13.28 -22.75 14.42
C VAL A 173 -12.07 -23.20 15.26
N ILE A 174 -11.35 -22.28 15.88
CA ILE A 174 -10.17 -22.57 16.73
C ILE A 174 -10.57 -22.78 18.19
N GLU A 175 -11.74 -22.27 18.62
CA GLU A 175 -12.27 -22.39 19.98
C GLU A 175 -13.27 -23.55 20.17
N GLY A 176 -13.61 -24.30 19.13
CA GLY A 176 -14.48 -25.51 19.16
C GLY A 176 -13.69 -26.76 18.82
#